data_1e3518f6d66ddc4038569961b91c05ec
#
_entry.id   1e3518f6d66ddc4038569961b91c05ec
#
_cell.length_a   1.000
_cell.length_b   1.000
_cell.length_c   1.000
_cell.angle_alpha   90.00
_cell.angle_beta   90.00
_cell.angle_gamma   90.00
#
_symmetry.space_group_name_H-M   'P 1'
#
loop_
_entity.id
_entity.type
_entity.pdbx_description
1 polymer ?
#
loop_
_entity_poly.entity_id
_entity_poly.type
_entity_poly.pdbx_seq_one_letter_code
_entity_poly.pdbx_strand_id
1 'polypeptide(L)'
;MKYFYQGQFNPEKLPIQNIDRQTVSLVPEGSRVLEIGCADGFMGEYLLKKKQCQVLGVEIDKEAGQKARQRGLQVVTGDIEENSVISKIKTKNKFDVILASSVIEHLKEPQKALWQWRNFLKDDGYLIITTPNVAHWSSRLKIFLGKFPCEEYGIFDKNHLHFFTIETFKKLIEDCGFWVEHLGIDPTSGGLPKFSRFLSKFFPGLSAYQIVIRAKLCH
;
A
#
# COMPACT_ATOMS: atom_id res chain seq x y z
N MET A 1 8.08 2.22 12.23
CA MET A 1 7.61 0.85 12.53
C MET A 1 8.46 -0.15 11.80
N LYS A 2 8.90 -1.25 12.45
CA LYS A 2 9.65 -2.32 11.76
C LYS A 2 8.68 -3.45 11.41
N TYR A 3 8.16 -3.45 10.19
CA TYR A 3 7.36 -4.56 9.68
C TYR A 3 8.30 -5.54 8.98
N PHE A 4 8.49 -6.72 9.60
CA PHE A 4 9.29 -7.79 9.03
C PHE A 4 8.41 -9.01 8.81
N TYR A 5 8.34 -9.47 7.58
CA TYR A 5 7.61 -10.70 7.27
C TYR A 5 8.40 -11.92 7.74
N GLN A 6 7.83 -12.68 8.68
CA GLN A 6 8.47 -13.89 9.20
C GLN A 6 8.28 -15.05 8.20
N GLY A 7 9.38 -15.52 7.61
CA GLY A 7 9.38 -16.63 6.67
C GLY A 7 9.32 -16.21 5.20
N GLN A 8 8.98 -17.16 4.33
CA GLN A 8 8.83 -16.92 2.89
C GLN A 8 7.42 -16.42 2.60
N PHE A 9 7.32 -15.23 2.02
CA PHE A 9 6.04 -14.69 1.55
C PHE A 9 5.50 -15.54 0.40
N ASN A 10 4.32 -16.11 0.60
CA ASN A 10 3.60 -16.87 -0.42
C ASN A 10 2.14 -16.43 -0.46
N PRO A 11 1.79 -15.50 -1.36
CA PRO A 11 0.45 -14.94 -1.44
C PRO A 11 -0.60 -15.99 -1.85
N GLU A 12 -0.22 -17.07 -2.52
CA GLU A 12 -1.15 -18.14 -2.94
C GLU A 12 -1.73 -18.89 -1.74
N LYS A 13 -0.96 -18.97 -0.63
CA LYS A 13 -1.42 -19.57 0.64
C LYS A 13 -2.30 -18.66 1.47
N LEU A 14 -2.37 -17.38 1.15
CA LEU A 14 -3.21 -16.40 1.85
C LEU A 14 -4.65 -16.45 1.31
N PRO A 15 -5.66 -16.07 2.12
CA PRO A 15 -7.03 -15.91 1.64
C PRO A 15 -7.10 -14.99 0.42
N ILE A 16 -8.03 -15.23 -0.50
CA ILE A 16 -8.19 -14.42 -1.72
C ILE A 16 -8.40 -12.94 -1.39
N GLN A 17 -9.11 -12.66 -0.31
CA GLN A 17 -9.39 -11.29 0.17
C GLN A 17 -8.24 -10.67 0.97
N ASN A 18 -7.16 -11.40 1.27
CA ASN A 18 -6.02 -10.83 1.99
C ASN A 18 -5.40 -9.69 1.17
N ILE A 19 -5.08 -8.58 1.84
CA ILE A 19 -4.63 -7.36 1.15
C ILE A 19 -3.32 -7.56 0.40
N ASP A 20 -2.35 -8.26 0.99
CA ASP A 20 -1.04 -8.46 0.36
C ASP A 20 -1.16 -9.33 -0.89
N ARG A 21 -2.01 -10.38 -0.83
CA ARG A 21 -2.31 -11.23 -2.00
C ARG A 21 -2.97 -10.41 -3.11
N GLN A 22 -3.98 -9.60 -2.80
CA GLN A 22 -4.62 -8.74 -3.79
C GLN A 22 -3.60 -7.76 -4.39
N THR A 23 -2.80 -7.10 -3.56
CA THR A 23 -1.81 -6.11 -3.97
C THR A 23 -0.84 -6.67 -5.00
N VAL A 24 -0.18 -7.80 -4.69
CA VAL A 24 0.78 -8.38 -5.65
C VAL A 24 0.10 -8.98 -6.89
N SER A 25 -1.17 -9.41 -6.78
CA SER A 25 -1.91 -9.94 -7.94
C SER A 25 -2.21 -8.87 -8.99
N LEU A 26 -2.38 -7.61 -8.56
CA LEU A 26 -2.67 -6.47 -9.43
C LEU A 26 -1.44 -6.00 -10.23
N VAL A 27 -0.23 -6.38 -9.84
CA VAL A 27 1.01 -6.04 -10.57
C VAL A 27 1.14 -6.94 -11.79
N PRO A 28 1.22 -6.42 -13.03
CA PRO A 28 1.47 -7.25 -14.22
C PRO A 28 2.85 -7.90 -14.19
N GLU A 29 2.99 -9.06 -14.82
CA GLU A 29 4.28 -9.75 -14.96
C GLU A 29 5.26 -8.93 -15.82
N GLY A 30 6.56 -9.05 -15.53
CA GLY A 30 7.61 -8.36 -16.27
C GLY A 30 7.68 -6.84 -16.04
N SER A 31 6.82 -6.28 -15.18
CA SER A 31 6.74 -4.84 -14.93
C SER A 31 8.01 -4.28 -14.28
N ARG A 32 8.31 -3.03 -14.58
CA ARG A 32 9.23 -2.22 -13.82
C ARG A 32 8.47 -1.51 -12.70
N VAL A 33 8.77 -1.88 -11.46
CA VAL A 33 8.02 -1.48 -10.26
C VAL A 33 8.84 -0.55 -9.39
N LEU A 34 8.25 0.58 -8.98
CA LEU A 34 8.73 1.40 -7.87
C LEU A 34 7.91 1.02 -6.63
N GLU A 35 8.53 0.33 -5.68
CA GLU A 35 7.90 -0.06 -4.43
C GLU A 35 8.25 0.95 -3.33
N ILE A 36 7.29 1.79 -2.96
CA ILE A 36 7.45 2.83 -1.94
C ILE A 36 7.05 2.25 -0.58
N GLY A 37 7.95 2.35 0.40
CA GLY A 37 7.80 1.68 1.69
C GLY A 37 7.99 0.15 1.57
N CYS A 38 9.08 -0.27 0.92
CA CYS A 38 9.29 -1.70 0.64
C CYS A 38 9.59 -2.56 1.88
N ALA A 39 9.70 -1.97 3.06
CA ALA A 39 10.02 -2.64 4.33
C ALA A 39 11.24 -3.57 4.18
N ASP A 40 11.13 -4.83 4.63
CA ASP A 40 12.18 -5.85 4.46
C ASP A 40 12.21 -6.49 3.06
N GLY A 41 11.38 -6.00 2.12
CA GLY A 41 11.38 -6.41 0.71
C GLY A 41 10.60 -7.69 0.40
N PHE A 42 9.72 -8.16 1.27
CA PHE A 42 9.02 -9.43 1.07
C PHE A 42 8.11 -9.45 -0.18
N MET A 43 7.40 -8.35 -0.46
CA MET A 43 6.58 -8.23 -1.69
C MET A 43 7.47 -8.10 -2.92
N GLY A 44 8.48 -7.22 -2.87
CA GLY A 44 9.43 -7.02 -3.97
C GLY A 44 10.18 -8.30 -4.33
N GLU A 45 10.58 -9.11 -3.35
CA GLU A 45 11.20 -10.42 -3.60
C GLU A 45 10.25 -11.35 -4.38
N TYR A 46 8.97 -11.40 -4.01
CA TYR A 46 7.96 -12.16 -4.75
C TYR A 46 7.79 -11.64 -6.18
N LEU A 47 7.71 -10.32 -6.35
CA LEU A 47 7.59 -9.70 -7.67
C LEU A 47 8.81 -9.99 -8.56
N LEU A 48 10.02 -9.91 -8.00
CA LEU A 48 11.27 -10.29 -8.70
C LEU A 48 11.27 -11.76 -9.12
N LYS A 49 11.04 -12.67 -8.16
CA LYS A 49 11.27 -14.10 -8.36
C LYS A 49 10.12 -14.82 -9.07
N LYS A 50 8.89 -14.38 -8.87
CA LYS A 50 7.68 -15.06 -9.35
C LYS A 50 7.00 -14.36 -10.50
N LYS A 51 7.08 -13.01 -10.55
CA LYS A 51 6.47 -12.22 -11.61
C LYS A 51 7.51 -11.60 -12.57
N GLN A 52 8.78 -11.93 -12.44
CA GLN A 52 9.86 -11.48 -13.33
C GLN A 52 9.94 -9.94 -13.46
N CYS A 53 9.49 -9.23 -12.41
CA CYS A 53 9.51 -7.76 -12.37
C CYS A 53 10.92 -7.23 -12.09
N GLN A 54 11.18 -5.99 -12.49
CA GLN A 54 12.32 -5.21 -12.03
C GLN A 54 11.85 -4.29 -10.90
N VAL A 55 12.37 -4.46 -9.68
CA VAL A 55 11.88 -3.72 -8.51
C VAL A 55 12.94 -2.77 -7.99
N LEU A 56 12.59 -1.48 -7.90
CA LEU A 56 13.31 -0.45 -7.13
C LEU A 56 12.50 -0.16 -5.87
N GLY A 57 13.05 -0.50 -4.69
CA GLY A 57 12.44 -0.18 -3.41
C GLY A 57 12.86 1.20 -2.91
N VAL A 58 11.97 1.86 -2.15
CA VAL A 58 12.27 3.03 -1.32
C VAL A 58 11.89 2.69 0.11
N GLU A 59 12.80 2.90 1.06
CA GLU A 59 12.53 2.57 2.47
C GLU A 59 13.22 3.58 3.39
N ILE A 60 12.48 4.10 4.37
CA ILE A 60 12.99 5.09 5.33
C ILE A 60 13.85 4.42 6.42
N ASP A 61 13.49 3.22 6.85
CA ASP A 61 14.24 2.46 7.85
C ASP A 61 15.46 1.79 7.20
N LYS A 62 16.66 2.14 7.71
CA LYS A 62 17.92 1.62 7.17
C LYS A 62 18.08 0.11 7.33
N GLU A 63 17.59 -0.46 8.46
CA GLU A 63 17.71 -1.88 8.74
C GLU A 63 16.76 -2.69 7.83
N ALA A 64 15.51 -2.21 7.68
CA ALA A 64 14.54 -2.80 6.75
C ALA A 64 15.06 -2.75 5.30
N GLY A 65 15.55 -1.59 4.85
CA GLY A 65 16.14 -1.46 3.52
C GLY A 65 17.38 -2.34 3.30
N GLN A 66 18.18 -2.62 4.33
CA GLN A 66 19.28 -3.57 4.22
C GLN A 66 18.79 -5.02 4.05
N LYS A 67 17.74 -5.41 4.76
CA LYS A 67 17.09 -6.73 4.59
C LYS A 67 16.49 -6.88 3.19
N ALA A 68 15.84 -5.81 2.68
CA ALA A 68 15.32 -5.82 1.32
C ALA A 68 16.44 -6.02 0.26
N ARG A 69 17.61 -5.40 0.46
CA ARG A 69 18.77 -5.65 -0.41
C ARG A 69 19.26 -7.10 -0.33
N GLN A 70 19.26 -7.71 0.85
CA GLN A 70 19.62 -9.12 1.03
C GLN A 70 18.65 -10.06 0.31
N ARG A 71 17.39 -9.65 0.13
CA ARG A 71 16.39 -10.36 -0.69
C ARG A 71 16.56 -10.13 -2.20
N GLY A 72 17.50 -9.27 -2.60
CA GLY A 72 17.83 -9.00 -4.02
C GLY A 72 17.25 -7.73 -4.60
N LEU A 73 16.60 -6.87 -3.81
CA LEU A 73 16.06 -5.61 -4.29
C LEU A 73 17.17 -4.55 -4.42
N GLN A 74 17.04 -3.67 -5.43
CA GLN A 74 17.68 -2.38 -5.39
C GLN A 74 16.88 -1.47 -4.46
N VAL A 75 17.52 -0.78 -3.51
CA VAL A 75 16.80 0.06 -2.52
C VAL A 75 17.45 1.42 -2.37
N VAL A 76 16.65 2.48 -2.51
CA VAL A 76 16.98 3.84 -2.09
C VAL A 76 16.53 4.00 -0.64
N THR A 77 17.46 4.23 0.29
CA THR A 77 17.12 4.48 1.69
C THR A 77 16.90 5.96 1.93
N GLY A 78 15.78 6.31 2.55
CA GLY A 78 15.39 7.67 2.95
C GLY A 78 13.89 7.92 2.87
N ASP A 79 13.49 9.12 3.30
CA ASP A 79 12.10 9.55 3.27
C ASP A 79 11.67 9.90 1.82
N ILE A 80 10.59 9.28 1.35
CA ILE A 80 10.04 9.51 0.00
C ILE A 80 9.53 10.96 -0.19
N GLU A 81 9.26 11.69 0.88
CA GLU A 81 8.88 13.10 0.81
C GLU A 81 10.09 14.05 0.63
N GLU A 82 11.33 13.56 0.81
CA GLU A 82 12.53 14.36 0.63
C GLU A 82 12.97 14.47 -0.83
N ASN A 83 13.30 15.69 -1.27
CA ASN A 83 13.82 15.94 -2.63
C ASN A 83 15.12 15.18 -2.92
N SER A 84 15.92 14.90 -1.90
CA SER A 84 17.16 14.11 -2.00
C SER A 84 16.90 12.67 -2.42
N VAL A 85 15.79 12.07 -1.96
CA VAL A 85 15.33 10.71 -2.31
C VAL A 85 14.68 10.73 -3.69
N ILE A 86 13.79 11.69 -3.92
CA ILE A 86 13.13 11.91 -5.22
C ILE A 86 14.16 12.02 -6.36
N SER A 87 15.24 12.77 -6.16
CA SER A 87 16.29 12.92 -7.19
C SER A 87 17.02 11.62 -7.52
N LYS A 88 17.19 10.72 -6.53
CA LYS A 88 17.81 9.39 -6.72
C LYS A 88 16.92 8.41 -7.49
N ILE A 89 15.59 8.60 -7.42
CA ILE A 89 14.61 7.78 -8.14
C ILE A 89 14.50 8.23 -9.60
N LYS A 90 14.77 9.51 -9.90
CA LYS A 90 14.73 10.06 -11.26
C LYS A 90 15.62 9.23 -12.19
N THR A 91 15.00 8.42 -12.99
CA THR A 91 15.64 7.60 -14.02
C THR A 91 15.18 8.10 -15.39
N LYS A 92 15.96 7.81 -16.46
CA LYS A 92 15.53 8.11 -17.84
C LYS A 92 14.27 7.34 -18.23
N ASN A 93 14.00 6.21 -17.57
CA ASN A 93 12.85 5.35 -17.84
C ASN A 93 11.87 5.41 -16.68
N LYS A 94 10.61 5.68 -16.97
CA LYS A 94 9.48 5.63 -16.03
C LYS A 94 9.15 4.20 -15.63
N PHE A 95 8.32 4.05 -14.60
CA PHE A 95 7.86 2.77 -14.08
C PHE A 95 6.50 2.37 -14.69
N ASP A 96 6.29 1.07 -14.88
CA ASP A 96 5.00 0.51 -15.27
C ASP A 96 4.04 0.52 -14.09
N VAL A 97 4.59 0.35 -12.86
CA VAL A 97 3.81 0.30 -11.63
C VAL A 97 4.51 1.09 -10.52
N ILE A 98 3.74 1.90 -9.82
CA ILE A 98 4.09 2.40 -8.49
C ILE A 98 3.25 1.62 -7.48
N LEU A 99 3.93 0.95 -6.56
CA LEU A 99 3.34 0.16 -5.49
C LEU A 99 3.61 0.84 -4.15
N ALA A 100 2.56 1.18 -3.40
CA ALA A 100 2.67 1.77 -2.07
C ALA A 100 1.68 1.08 -1.12
N SER A 101 2.17 0.11 -0.34
CA SER A 101 1.34 -0.66 0.57
C SER A 101 1.44 -0.12 1.99
N SER A 102 0.34 0.43 2.52
CA SER A 102 0.26 1.03 3.86
C SER A 102 1.36 2.07 4.10
N VAL A 103 1.45 3.05 3.21
CA VAL A 103 2.42 4.16 3.26
C VAL A 103 1.71 5.51 3.33
N ILE A 104 0.63 5.67 2.55
CA ILE A 104 -0.03 6.97 2.34
C ILE A 104 -0.53 7.59 3.65
N GLU A 105 -0.96 6.76 4.61
CA GLU A 105 -1.43 7.18 5.93
C GLU A 105 -0.34 7.74 6.82
N HIS A 106 0.93 7.46 6.52
CA HIS A 106 2.09 7.93 7.28
C HIS A 106 2.72 9.20 6.70
N LEU A 107 2.35 9.61 5.48
CA LEU A 107 2.92 10.78 4.83
C LEU A 107 2.40 12.07 5.47
N LYS A 108 3.24 13.10 5.52
CA LYS A 108 2.85 14.44 5.99
C LYS A 108 1.94 15.14 4.98
N GLU A 109 2.28 15.01 3.68
CA GLU A 109 1.58 15.64 2.57
C GLU A 109 1.19 14.62 1.48
N PRO A 110 0.21 13.71 1.75
CA PRO A 110 -0.12 12.60 0.85
C PRO A 110 -0.52 13.06 -0.56
N GLN A 111 -1.22 14.18 -0.65
CA GLN A 111 -1.63 14.78 -1.91
C GLN A 111 -0.43 15.22 -2.76
N LYS A 112 0.53 15.91 -2.14
CA LYS A 112 1.76 16.34 -2.80
C LYS A 112 2.63 15.16 -3.23
N ALA A 113 2.71 14.12 -2.39
CA ALA A 113 3.44 12.90 -2.72
C ALA A 113 2.84 12.22 -3.96
N LEU A 114 1.52 12.05 -4.02
CA LEU A 114 0.83 11.49 -5.19
C LEU A 114 1.08 12.32 -6.46
N TRP A 115 1.04 13.65 -6.38
CA TRP A 115 1.38 14.53 -7.49
C TRP A 115 2.83 14.35 -7.98
N GLN A 116 3.78 14.15 -7.07
CA GLN A 116 5.17 13.87 -7.41
C GLN A 116 5.35 12.48 -8.05
N TRP A 117 4.66 11.46 -7.53
CA TRP A 117 4.74 10.09 -8.02
C TRP A 117 4.23 9.93 -9.45
N ARG A 118 3.26 10.75 -9.88
CA ARG A 118 2.81 10.78 -11.28
C ARG A 118 3.96 10.94 -12.28
N ASN A 119 4.99 11.73 -11.92
CA ASN A 119 6.14 11.98 -12.81
C ASN A 119 7.03 10.76 -13.00
N PHE A 120 6.93 9.76 -12.12
CA PHE A 120 7.67 8.51 -12.23
C PHE A 120 6.91 7.43 -13.02
N LEU A 121 5.61 7.60 -13.21
CA LEU A 121 4.76 6.61 -13.85
C LEU A 121 4.74 6.82 -15.37
N LYS A 122 4.74 5.71 -16.13
CA LYS A 122 4.44 5.74 -17.56
C LYS A 122 3.00 6.19 -17.77
N ASP A 123 2.70 6.67 -18.99
CA ASP A 123 1.37 7.19 -19.31
C ASP A 123 0.28 6.09 -19.24
N ASP A 124 0.64 4.84 -19.55
CA ASP A 124 -0.19 3.64 -19.40
C ASP A 124 0.04 2.86 -18.09
N GLY A 125 0.86 3.41 -17.19
CA GLY A 125 1.24 2.77 -15.94
C GLY A 125 0.15 2.79 -14.86
N TYR A 126 0.38 2.01 -13.80
CA TYR A 126 -0.56 1.83 -12.69
C TYR A 126 0.00 2.34 -11.36
N LEU A 127 -0.83 3.05 -10.62
CA LEU A 127 -0.68 3.22 -9.18
C LEU A 127 -1.44 2.09 -8.47
N ILE A 128 -0.74 1.29 -7.66
CA ILE A 128 -1.34 0.29 -6.78
C ILE A 128 -1.03 0.71 -5.35
N ILE A 129 -2.08 0.99 -4.58
CA ILE A 129 -1.93 1.61 -3.27
C ILE A 129 -2.92 1.03 -2.27
N THR A 130 -2.47 0.84 -1.02
CA THR A 130 -3.32 0.33 0.06
C THR A 130 -3.31 1.26 1.27
N THR A 131 -4.37 1.20 2.06
CA THR A 131 -4.48 1.89 3.35
C THR A 131 -5.50 1.19 4.27
N PRO A 132 -5.37 1.28 5.60
CA PRO A 132 -6.42 0.86 6.52
C PRO A 132 -7.68 1.72 6.39
N ASN A 133 -8.84 1.11 6.67
CA ASN A 133 -10.13 1.79 6.65
C ASN A 133 -10.61 2.12 8.07
N VAL A 134 -10.57 3.39 8.44
CA VAL A 134 -11.03 3.84 9.76
C VAL A 134 -12.54 3.60 9.96
N ALA A 135 -13.32 3.48 8.87
CA ALA A 135 -14.75 3.22 8.93
C ALA A 135 -15.12 1.74 9.15
N HIS A 136 -14.13 0.86 9.39
CA HIS A 136 -14.39 -0.54 9.74
C HIS A 136 -15.26 -0.66 11.00
N TRP A 137 -16.16 -1.64 11.04
CA TRP A 137 -17.12 -1.80 12.16
C TRP A 137 -16.47 -1.81 13.55
N SER A 138 -15.30 -2.43 13.68
CA SER A 138 -14.59 -2.48 14.96
C SER A 138 -14.06 -1.11 15.41
N SER A 139 -13.62 -0.29 14.46
CA SER A 139 -13.20 1.10 14.72
C SER A 139 -14.38 1.96 15.13
N ARG A 140 -15.49 1.85 14.41
CA ARG A 140 -16.73 2.55 14.76
C ARG A 140 -17.21 2.19 16.16
N LEU A 141 -17.16 0.91 16.54
CA LEU A 141 -17.53 0.46 17.88
C LEU A 141 -16.61 1.04 18.96
N LYS A 142 -15.29 1.04 18.74
CA LYS A 142 -14.32 1.67 19.65
C LYS A 142 -14.62 3.16 19.85
N ILE A 143 -14.82 3.90 18.75
CA ILE A 143 -15.13 5.34 18.78
C ILE A 143 -16.48 5.59 19.46
N PHE A 144 -17.51 4.81 19.16
CA PHE A 144 -18.83 4.91 19.79
C PHE A 144 -18.75 4.72 21.32
N LEU A 145 -17.86 3.85 21.79
CA LEU A 145 -17.57 3.64 23.22
C LEU A 145 -16.61 4.70 23.80
N GLY A 146 -16.37 5.81 23.11
CA GLY A 146 -15.48 6.88 23.55
C GLY A 146 -13.99 6.52 23.53
N LYS A 147 -13.58 5.47 22.79
CA LYS A 147 -12.20 5.00 22.73
C LYS A 147 -11.57 5.36 21.38
N PHE A 148 -10.44 6.04 21.44
CA PHE A 148 -9.54 6.25 20.29
C PHE A 148 -8.16 5.68 20.66
N PRO A 149 -7.96 4.36 20.51
CA PRO A 149 -6.72 3.73 20.98
C PRO A 149 -5.52 4.20 20.15
N CYS A 150 -4.38 4.32 20.83
CA CYS A 150 -3.09 4.55 20.18
C CYS A 150 -2.35 3.21 20.21
N GLU A 151 -2.39 2.49 19.10
CA GLU A 151 -1.91 1.11 18.99
C GLU A 151 -0.53 1.08 18.31
N GLU A 152 0.22 0.00 18.50
CA GLU A 152 1.50 -0.18 17.79
C GLU A 152 1.27 -0.59 16.32
N TYR A 153 0.11 -1.17 15.99
CA TYR A 153 -0.24 -1.69 14.67
C TYR A 153 -1.74 -1.54 14.39
N GLY A 154 -2.10 -1.60 13.12
CA GLY A 154 -3.50 -1.65 12.68
C GLY A 154 -4.07 -0.28 12.38
N ILE A 155 -5.40 -0.16 12.40
CA ILE A 155 -6.09 1.07 11.97
C ILE A 155 -5.70 2.28 12.81
N PHE A 156 -5.50 2.09 14.11
CA PHE A 156 -5.14 3.15 15.06
C PHE A 156 -3.65 3.15 15.41
N ASP A 157 -2.79 2.77 14.45
CA ASP A 157 -1.35 2.89 14.63
C ASP A 157 -0.98 4.33 15.00
N LYS A 158 -0.16 4.48 16.04
CA LYS A 158 0.28 5.77 16.57
C LYS A 158 1.05 6.64 15.58
N ASN A 159 1.57 6.04 14.50
CA ASN A 159 2.29 6.74 13.45
C ASN A 159 1.39 7.12 12.26
N HIS A 160 0.11 6.80 12.27
CA HIS A 160 -0.83 7.27 11.25
C HIS A 160 -1.11 8.75 11.43
N LEU A 161 -0.79 9.54 10.42
CA LEU A 161 -1.08 10.96 10.34
C LEU A 161 -2.46 11.20 9.68
N HIS A 162 -2.90 10.27 8.85
CA HIS A 162 -4.17 10.34 8.12
C HIS A 162 -5.00 9.08 8.31
N PHE A 163 -6.31 9.26 8.38
CA PHE A 163 -7.28 8.18 8.51
C PHE A 163 -8.25 8.23 7.33
N PHE A 164 -8.31 7.15 6.57
CA PHE A 164 -9.11 7.09 5.35
C PHE A 164 -10.31 6.16 5.50
N THR A 165 -11.40 6.53 4.83
CA THR A 165 -12.51 5.64 4.47
C THR A 165 -12.34 5.25 2.99
N ILE A 166 -13.14 4.29 2.49
CA ILE A 166 -13.15 3.97 1.04
C ILE A 166 -13.39 5.24 0.21
N GLU A 167 -14.36 6.05 0.61
CA GLU A 167 -14.76 7.26 -0.11
C GLU A 167 -13.65 8.32 -0.11
N THR A 168 -13.11 8.66 1.07
CA THR A 168 -12.08 9.70 1.19
C THR A 168 -10.76 9.28 0.55
N PHE A 169 -10.43 7.98 0.59
CA PHE A 169 -9.24 7.45 -0.07
C PHE A 169 -9.37 7.49 -1.60
N LYS A 170 -10.51 7.03 -2.12
CA LYS A 170 -10.81 7.12 -3.55
C LYS A 170 -10.76 8.57 -4.03
N LYS A 171 -11.41 9.49 -3.30
CA LYS A 171 -11.41 10.91 -3.62
C LYS A 171 -10.00 11.50 -3.66
N LEU A 172 -9.14 11.19 -2.69
CA LEU A 172 -7.75 11.65 -2.68
C LEU A 172 -7.01 11.23 -3.95
N ILE A 173 -7.17 9.97 -4.38
CA ILE A 173 -6.54 9.44 -5.59
C ILE A 173 -7.05 10.17 -6.84
N GLU A 174 -8.37 10.37 -6.93
CA GLU A 174 -9.01 11.03 -8.08
C GLU A 174 -8.67 12.54 -8.14
N ASP A 175 -8.65 13.24 -7.01
CA ASP A 175 -8.24 14.65 -6.91
C ASP A 175 -6.78 14.85 -7.32
N CYS A 176 -5.94 13.80 -7.23
CA CYS A 176 -4.55 13.81 -7.72
C CYS A 176 -4.43 13.44 -9.22
N GLY A 177 -5.53 13.35 -9.95
CA GLY A 177 -5.55 13.10 -11.40
C GLY A 177 -5.27 11.64 -11.76
N PHE A 178 -5.79 10.73 -10.96
CA PHE A 178 -5.83 9.30 -11.28
C PHE A 178 -7.27 8.85 -11.50
N TRP A 179 -7.47 7.90 -12.38
CA TRP A 179 -8.72 7.17 -12.58
C TRP A 179 -8.66 5.82 -11.87
N VAL A 180 -9.60 5.57 -10.96
CA VAL A 180 -9.68 4.30 -10.21
C VAL A 180 -10.31 3.22 -11.10
N GLU A 181 -9.50 2.24 -11.52
CA GLU A 181 -9.97 1.08 -12.31
C GLU A 181 -10.46 -0.06 -11.43
N HIS A 182 -9.81 -0.28 -10.29
CA HIS A 182 -10.10 -1.39 -9.39
C HIS A 182 -10.04 -0.94 -7.94
N LEU A 183 -11.03 -1.39 -7.17
CA LEU A 183 -11.08 -1.23 -5.73
C LEU A 183 -11.35 -2.60 -5.11
N GLY A 184 -10.39 -3.07 -4.32
CA GLY A 184 -10.51 -4.29 -3.52
C GLY A 184 -10.53 -4.00 -2.03
N ILE A 185 -11.04 -4.93 -1.25
CA ILE A 185 -11.10 -4.82 0.20
C ILE A 185 -10.61 -6.11 0.87
N ASP A 186 -10.00 -5.98 2.04
CA ASP A 186 -9.75 -7.09 2.95
C ASP A 186 -10.71 -7.01 4.15
N PRO A 187 -11.74 -7.86 4.20
CA PRO A 187 -12.63 -7.96 5.34
C PRO A 187 -12.15 -8.97 6.39
N THR A 188 -11.01 -9.64 6.17
CA THR A 188 -10.59 -10.80 6.99
C THR A 188 -9.63 -10.43 8.11
N SER A 189 -8.94 -9.31 8.00
CA SER A 189 -8.12 -8.73 9.04
C SER A 189 -9.00 -7.98 10.06
N GLY A 190 -8.58 -7.85 11.30
CA GLY A 190 -9.31 -7.04 12.31
C GLY A 190 -10.36 -7.77 13.14
N GLY A 191 -10.29 -9.08 13.27
CA GLY A 191 -11.17 -9.91 14.11
C GLY A 191 -12.46 -10.34 13.41
N LEU A 192 -13.13 -11.35 13.96
CA LEU A 192 -14.37 -11.92 13.45
C LEU A 192 -14.45 -12.06 11.91
N PRO A 193 -13.50 -12.76 11.27
CA PRO A 193 -13.37 -12.75 9.80
C PRO A 193 -14.60 -13.32 9.08
N LYS A 194 -15.31 -14.27 9.67
CA LYS A 194 -16.56 -14.82 9.11
C LYS A 194 -17.67 -13.78 9.08
N PHE A 195 -17.81 -13.00 10.16
CA PHE A 195 -18.78 -11.91 10.26
C PHE A 195 -18.45 -10.78 9.27
N SER A 196 -17.22 -10.32 9.25
CA SER A 196 -16.77 -9.27 8.32
C SER A 196 -16.94 -9.69 6.86
N ARG A 197 -16.64 -10.96 6.52
CA ARG A 197 -16.85 -11.51 5.17
C ARG A 197 -18.33 -11.59 4.80
N PHE A 198 -19.22 -11.97 5.73
CA PHE A 198 -20.67 -11.92 5.48
C PHE A 198 -21.13 -10.49 5.25
N LEU A 199 -20.71 -9.56 6.11
CA LEU A 199 -21.08 -8.15 6.06
C LEU A 199 -20.59 -7.48 4.76
N SER A 200 -19.44 -7.91 4.22
CA SER A 200 -18.83 -7.31 3.02
C SER A 200 -19.71 -7.43 1.76
N LYS A 201 -20.62 -8.40 1.73
CA LYS A 201 -21.57 -8.58 0.62
C LYS A 201 -22.60 -7.47 0.52
N PHE A 202 -22.93 -6.82 1.64
CA PHE A 202 -23.97 -5.79 1.71
C PHE A 202 -23.41 -4.43 2.07
N PHE A 203 -22.38 -4.39 2.91
CA PHE A 203 -21.80 -3.15 3.46
C PHE A 203 -20.26 -3.18 3.38
N PRO A 204 -19.67 -3.06 2.17
CA PRO A 204 -18.23 -3.15 1.98
C PRO A 204 -17.47 -2.10 2.79
N GLY A 205 -17.97 -0.86 2.87
CA GLY A 205 -17.34 0.21 3.65
C GLY A 205 -17.28 -0.06 5.15
N LEU A 206 -18.22 -0.87 5.69
CA LEU A 206 -18.27 -1.23 7.11
C LEU A 206 -17.38 -2.44 7.42
N SER A 207 -17.18 -3.31 6.44
CA SER A 207 -16.48 -4.59 6.63
C SER A 207 -15.02 -4.55 6.18
N ALA A 208 -14.64 -3.65 5.29
CA ALA A 208 -13.27 -3.50 4.83
C ALA A 208 -12.37 -3.08 5.99
N TYR A 209 -11.40 -3.90 6.34
CA TYR A 209 -10.34 -3.56 7.29
C TYR A 209 -9.21 -2.80 6.59
N GLN A 210 -8.85 -3.26 5.39
CA GLN A 210 -7.92 -2.58 4.49
C GLN A 210 -8.54 -2.44 3.09
N ILE A 211 -8.04 -1.47 2.35
CA ILE A 211 -8.48 -1.11 1.01
C ILE A 211 -7.27 -1.19 0.08
N VAL A 212 -7.46 -1.75 -1.12
CA VAL A 212 -6.50 -1.63 -2.22
C VAL A 212 -7.15 -0.95 -3.41
N ILE A 213 -6.43 -0.01 -4.00
CA ILE A 213 -6.83 0.67 -5.24
C ILE A 213 -5.75 0.41 -6.30
N ARG A 214 -6.19 0.05 -7.53
CA ARG A 214 -5.40 0.21 -8.74
C ARG A 214 -5.99 1.34 -9.57
N ALA A 215 -5.15 2.31 -9.91
CA ALA A 215 -5.56 3.48 -10.66
C ALA A 215 -4.57 3.81 -11.79
N LYS A 216 -5.04 4.51 -12.83
CA LYS A 216 -4.27 5.03 -13.96
C LYS A 216 -4.22 6.54 -13.94
N LEU A 217 -3.25 7.12 -14.65
CA LEU A 217 -3.25 8.56 -14.90
C LEU A 217 -4.47 8.96 -15.74
N CYS A 218 -5.14 10.05 -15.36
CA CYS A 218 -6.07 10.76 -16.22
C CYS A 218 -5.25 11.54 -17.28
N HIS A 219 -5.59 11.38 -18.54
CA HIS A 219 -5.05 12.15 -19.67
C HIS A 219 -5.90 13.38 -19.95
#